data_e42059c743238db60a0b406a895d8f5c
#
_entry.id   e42059c743238db60a0b406a895d8f5c
#
_cell.length_a   1.000
_cell.length_b   1.000
_cell.length_c   1.000
_cell.angle_alpha   90.00
_cell.angle_beta   90.00
_cell.angle_gamma   90.00
#
_symmetry.space_group_name_H-M   'P 1'
#
loop_
_entity.id
_entity.type
_entity.pdbx_description
1 polymer ?
#
loop_
_entity_poly.entity_id
_entity_poly.type
_entity_poly.pdbx_seq_one_letter_code
_entity_poly.pdbx_strand_id
1 'polypeptide(L)'
;EYIDKIKKENSKVIHYNCFQSLQDINSLERIRVDSLYGNLVSQIVEQCPKLIEHKKTILGADKAELENLLCLIGEEIYLVVDGLDHISREYELHKDLISRSETEIISELLEIQFPDNCYVLISSQPIKALENFRTRNYGVFEIESWKIDQVKSLMETFHIKDNIIENDDTSSISEYLLKKSQGNALYLSCILRQLRNSDVNKELIDEIPDYDISLSKYYS
;
A
#
# COMPACT_ATOMS: atom_id res chain seq x y z
N GLU A 1 2.01 10.58 1.32
CA GLU A 1 2.21 11.79 0.47
C GLU A 1 0.97 12.10 -0.39
N TYR A 2 0.46 11.16 -1.22
CA TYR A 2 -0.76 11.39 -2.03
C TYR A 2 -2.00 11.58 -1.15
N ILE A 3 -2.21 10.70 -0.19
CA ILE A 3 -3.29 10.79 0.81
C ILE A 3 -3.21 12.11 1.58
N ASP A 4 -2.01 12.55 1.97
CA ASP A 4 -1.81 13.81 2.69
C ASP A 4 -2.14 15.03 1.82
N LYS A 5 -1.90 14.92 0.51
CA LYS A 5 -2.29 15.96 -0.45
C LYS A 5 -3.81 16.06 -0.57
N ILE A 6 -4.50 14.94 -0.73
CA ILE A 6 -5.97 14.91 -0.78
C ILE A 6 -6.58 15.46 0.52
N LYS A 7 -6.06 15.07 1.68
CA LYS A 7 -6.51 15.59 2.99
C LYS A 7 -6.34 17.11 3.11
N LYS A 8 -5.29 17.69 2.51
CA LYS A 8 -5.07 19.14 2.50
C LYS A 8 -6.10 19.91 1.66
N GLU A 9 -6.73 19.25 0.69
CA GLU A 9 -7.77 19.81 -0.17
C GLU A 9 -9.18 19.74 0.45
N ASN A 10 -9.30 19.46 1.74
CA ASN A 10 -10.56 19.27 2.49
C ASN A 10 -11.40 18.08 2.03
N SER A 11 -10.84 17.16 1.26
CA SER A 11 -11.54 15.96 0.83
C SER A 11 -11.56 14.91 1.94
N LYS A 12 -12.65 14.16 2.03
CA LYS A 12 -12.78 13.06 2.99
C LYS A 12 -12.01 11.84 2.49
N VAL A 13 -11.16 11.29 3.32
CA VAL A 13 -10.40 10.08 3.01
C VAL A 13 -10.63 9.04 4.08
N ILE A 14 -11.19 7.92 3.70
CA ILE A 14 -11.25 6.71 4.51
C ILE A 14 -10.27 5.69 3.96
N HIS A 15 -9.60 4.95 4.83
CA HIS A 15 -8.58 4.00 4.38
C HIS A 15 -8.60 2.72 5.18
N TYR A 16 -8.23 1.63 4.54
CA TYR A 16 -8.08 0.33 5.15
C TYR A 16 -6.76 -0.31 4.69
N ASN A 17 -5.97 -0.77 5.65
CA ASN A 17 -4.72 -1.46 5.40
C ASN A 17 -4.89 -2.94 5.76
N CYS A 18 -4.82 -3.82 4.77
CA CYS A 18 -4.83 -5.28 4.98
C CYS A 18 -3.54 -5.78 5.64
N PHE A 19 -2.49 -4.96 5.63
CA PHE A 19 -1.22 -5.24 6.28
C PHE A 19 -0.59 -3.97 6.83
N GLN A 20 0.10 -4.04 7.96
CA GLN A 20 0.81 -2.92 8.56
C GLN A 20 2.29 -3.23 8.79
N SER A 21 2.59 -4.36 9.43
CA SER A 21 3.95 -4.82 9.66
C SER A 21 3.96 -6.31 10.02
N LEU A 22 5.12 -6.95 9.94
CA LEU A 22 5.29 -8.34 10.36
C LEU A 22 5.12 -8.55 11.89
N GLN A 23 5.18 -7.47 12.66
CA GLN A 23 5.00 -7.50 14.12
C GLN A 23 3.58 -7.08 14.53
N ASP A 24 2.67 -6.87 13.57
CA ASP A 24 1.30 -6.48 13.87
C ASP A 24 0.53 -7.65 14.51
N ILE A 25 0.23 -7.51 15.79
CA ILE A 25 -0.56 -8.49 16.54
C ILE A 25 -2.01 -8.60 16.05
N ASN A 26 -2.47 -7.65 15.26
CA ASN A 26 -3.81 -7.60 14.69
C ASN A 26 -3.83 -8.03 13.20
N SER A 27 -2.77 -8.65 12.69
CA SER A 27 -2.68 -9.03 11.27
C SER A 27 -3.85 -9.90 10.82
N LEU A 28 -4.29 -10.82 11.67
CA LEU A 28 -5.45 -11.68 11.42
C LEU A 28 -6.74 -10.86 11.28
N GLU A 29 -6.96 -9.89 12.15
CA GLU A 29 -8.16 -9.04 12.11
C GLU A 29 -8.19 -8.17 10.86
N ARG A 30 -7.02 -7.75 10.35
CA ARG A 30 -6.94 -6.92 9.15
C ARG A 30 -7.31 -7.62 7.85
N ILE A 31 -7.35 -8.93 7.82
CA ILE A 31 -7.78 -9.68 6.64
C ILE A 31 -9.23 -10.12 6.71
N ARG A 32 -9.97 -9.73 7.76
CA ARG A 32 -11.38 -10.08 7.95
C ARG A 32 -12.31 -9.08 7.28
N VAL A 33 -13.35 -9.58 6.66
CA VAL A 33 -14.41 -8.77 6.04
C VAL A 33 -15.13 -7.90 7.07
N ASP A 34 -15.43 -8.45 8.23
CA ASP A 34 -16.10 -7.69 9.31
C ASP A 34 -15.25 -6.51 9.78
N SER A 35 -13.95 -6.69 9.86
CA SER A 35 -13.02 -5.62 10.24
C SER A 35 -12.91 -4.54 9.17
N LEU A 36 -12.97 -4.92 7.88
CA LEU A 36 -13.05 -3.96 6.78
C LEU A 36 -14.27 -3.05 6.95
N TYR A 37 -15.46 -3.64 7.06
CA TYR A 37 -16.70 -2.87 7.19
C TYR A 37 -16.73 -2.05 8.47
N GLY A 38 -16.38 -2.65 9.60
CA GLY A 38 -16.34 -1.97 10.89
C GLY A 38 -15.42 -0.76 10.89
N ASN A 39 -14.26 -0.88 10.30
CA ASN A 39 -13.28 0.20 10.22
C ASN A 39 -13.74 1.32 9.28
N LEU A 40 -14.22 0.98 8.07
CA LEU A 40 -14.68 1.98 7.10
C LEU A 40 -15.91 2.74 7.61
N VAL A 41 -16.89 2.05 8.16
CA VAL A 41 -18.08 2.67 8.78
C VAL A 41 -17.68 3.61 9.93
N SER A 42 -16.76 3.18 10.80
CA SER A 42 -16.27 4.01 11.92
C SER A 42 -15.60 5.29 11.42
N GLN A 43 -14.77 5.22 10.39
CA GLN A 43 -14.10 6.39 9.82
C GLN A 43 -15.10 7.37 9.18
N ILE A 44 -16.13 6.86 8.48
CA ILE A 44 -17.20 7.72 7.93
C ILE A 44 -17.94 8.44 9.04
N VAL A 45 -18.31 7.73 10.08
CA VAL A 45 -19.01 8.29 11.25
C VAL A 45 -18.18 9.38 11.91
N GLU A 46 -16.88 9.16 12.08
CA GLU A 46 -15.95 10.12 12.68
C GLU A 46 -15.79 11.38 11.82
N GLN A 47 -15.62 11.20 10.49
CA GLN A 47 -15.38 12.30 9.57
C GLN A 47 -16.65 13.06 9.16
N CYS A 48 -17.81 12.43 9.30
CA CYS A 48 -19.11 12.96 8.90
C CYS A 48 -20.13 12.96 10.04
N PRO A 49 -19.85 13.61 11.18
CA PRO A 49 -20.74 13.55 12.37
C PRO A 49 -22.15 14.03 12.09
N LYS A 50 -22.35 14.94 11.14
CA LYS A 50 -23.68 15.43 10.72
C LYS A 50 -24.57 14.33 10.11
N LEU A 51 -23.98 13.28 9.52
CA LEU A 51 -24.76 12.16 9.00
C LEU A 51 -25.50 11.42 10.11
N ILE A 52 -24.91 11.36 11.31
CA ILE A 52 -25.48 10.67 12.47
C ILE A 52 -26.62 11.46 13.05
N GLU A 53 -26.57 12.78 13.02
CA GLU A 53 -27.68 13.65 13.50
C GLU A 53 -28.96 13.42 12.68
N HIS A 54 -28.83 13.12 11.40
CA HIS A 54 -29.92 12.82 10.49
C HIS A 54 -30.33 11.34 10.54
N LYS A 55 -29.40 10.45 10.81
CA LYS A 55 -29.61 9.01 10.91
C LYS A 55 -29.74 8.60 12.36
N LYS A 56 -30.97 8.35 12.79
CA LYS A 56 -31.31 8.05 14.20
C LYS A 56 -30.59 6.80 14.76
N THR A 57 -30.06 5.92 13.92
CA THR A 57 -29.43 4.66 14.35
C THR A 57 -28.47 4.17 13.29
N ILE A 58 -27.25 3.82 13.67
CA ILE A 58 -26.35 2.98 12.87
C ILE A 58 -26.76 1.54 13.15
N LEU A 59 -27.20 0.81 12.12
CA LEU A 59 -27.77 -0.52 12.29
C LEU A 59 -26.71 -1.62 12.38
N GLY A 60 -25.51 -1.35 11.91
CA GLY A 60 -24.43 -2.33 11.90
C GLY A 60 -23.16 -1.78 11.27
N ALA A 61 -22.15 -2.63 11.14
CA ALA A 61 -20.92 -2.39 10.41
C ALA A 61 -20.77 -3.48 9.34
N ASP A 62 -21.69 -3.44 8.39
CA ASP A 62 -21.76 -4.38 7.28
C ASP A 62 -21.79 -3.64 5.93
N LYS A 63 -21.84 -4.40 4.84
CA LYS A 63 -21.91 -3.89 3.47
C LYS A 63 -23.08 -2.92 3.27
N ALA A 64 -24.27 -3.28 3.72
CA ALA A 64 -25.46 -2.47 3.51
C ALA A 64 -25.37 -1.13 4.24
N GLU A 65 -24.82 -1.12 5.44
CA GLU A 65 -24.59 0.10 6.19
C GLU A 65 -23.51 0.97 5.55
N LEU A 66 -22.40 0.39 5.07
CA LEU A 66 -21.35 1.12 4.34
C LEU A 66 -21.93 1.79 3.09
N GLU A 67 -22.64 1.04 2.23
CA GLU A 67 -23.26 1.55 1.01
C GLU A 67 -24.26 2.71 1.31
N ASN A 68 -25.07 2.55 2.36
CA ASN A 68 -26.02 3.56 2.77
C ASN A 68 -25.32 4.84 3.25
N LEU A 69 -24.26 4.72 4.06
CA LEU A 69 -23.49 5.88 4.51
C LEU A 69 -22.80 6.59 3.36
N LEU A 70 -22.19 5.84 2.43
CA LEU A 70 -21.54 6.41 1.24
C LEU A 70 -22.55 7.19 0.37
N CYS A 71 -23.76 6.67 0.17
CA CYS A 71 -24.84 7.37 -0.55
C CYS A 71 -25.31 8.65 0.14
N LEU A 72 -25.24 8.71 1.47
CA LEU A 72 -25.67 9.89 2.25
C LEU A 72 -24.59 11.00 2.26
N ILE A 73 -23.35 10.69 1.91
CA ILE A 73 -22.28 11.67 1.80
C ILE A 73 -22.49 12.45 0.50
N GLY A 74 -22.91 13.70 0.57
CA GLY A 74 -23.12 14.57 -0.59
C GLY A 74 -21.85 15.21 -1.16
N GLU A 75 -20.69 14.89 -0.61
CA GLU A 75 -19.37 15.42 -0.97
C GLU A 75 -18.47 14.31 -1.51
N GLU A 76 -17.37 14.69 -2.18
CA GLU A 76 -16.38 13.71 -2.65
C GLU A 76 -15.73 12.98 -1.49
N ILE A 77 -15.63 11.66 -1.62
CA ILE A 77 -14.96 10.79 -0.66
C ILE A 77 -13.99 9.86 -1.38
N TYR A 78 -12.83 9.69 -0.79
CA TYR A 78 -11.78 8.79 -1.29
C TYR A 78 -11.68 7.58 -0.37
N LEU A 79 -11.93 6.40 -0.92
CA LEU A 79 -11.72 5.12 -0.24
C LEU A 79 -10.40 4.53 -0.71
N VAL A 80 -9.49 4.30 0.22
CA VAL A 80 -8.18 3.70 -0.08
C VAL A 80 -8.08 2.35 0.61
N VAL A 81 -7.81 1.29 -0.15
CA VAL A 81 -7.56 -0.05 0.38
C VAL A 81 -6.16 -0.49 -0.04
N ASP A 82 -5.29 -0.76 0.93
CA ASP A 82 -3.89 -1.08 0.70
C ASP A 82 -3.54 -2.50 1.15
N GLY A 83 -2.68 -3.15 0.34
CA GLY A 83 -2.05 -4.42 0.71
C GLY A 83 -2.92 -5.65 0.49
N LEU A 84 -3.75 -5.69 -0.55
CA LEU A 84 -4.61 -6.86 -0.83
C LEU A 84 -3.83 -8.16 -1.07
N ASP A 85 -2.59 -8.09 -1.54
CA ASP A 85 -1.70 -9.24 -1.72
C ASP A 85 -1.36 -9.95 -0.41
N HIS A 86 -1.41 -9.23 0.70
CA HIS A 86 -1.11 -9.80 2.01
C HIS A 86 -2.22 -10.71 2.55
N ILE A 87 -3.45 -10.56 2.08
CA ILE A 87 -4.60 -11.35 2.56
C ILE A 87 -4.34 -12.85 2.45
N SER A 88 -3.88 -13.30 1.27
CA SER A 88 -3.62 -14.73 1.07
C SER A 88 -2.48 -15.26 1.94
N ARG A 89 -1.44 -14.46 2.15
CA ARG A 89 -0.31 -14.82 3.01
C ARG A 89 -0.73 -14.93 4.48
N GLU A 90 -1.43 -13.93 4.98
CA GLU A 90 -1.91 -13.93 6.37
C GLU A 90 -2.95 -15.04 6.60
N TYR A 91 -3.81 -15.31 5.61
CA TYR A 91 -4.73 -16.44 5.67
C TYR A 91 -3.99 -17.78 5.83
N GLU A 92 -2.96 -18.04 5.02
CA GLU A 92 -2.19 -19.30 5.11
C GLU A 92 -1.48 -19.47 6.47
N LEU A 93 -1.06 -18.37 7.09
CA LEU A 93 -0.47 -18.37 8.43
C LEU A 93 -1.50 -18.69 9.53
N HIS A 94 -2.77 -18.38 9.30
CA HIS A 94 -3.83 -18.43 10.31
C HIS A 94 -5.03 -19.30 9.92
N LYS A 95 -4.92 -20.14 8.91
CA LYS A 95 -6.02 -20.95 8.35
C LYS A 95 -6.73 -21.87 9.36
N ASP A 96 -6.06 -22.19 10.47
CA ASP A 96 -6.67 -22.97 11.56
C ASP A 96 -7.55 -22.12 12.49
N LEU A 97 -7.48 -20.79 12.38
CA LEU A 97 -8.19 -19.84 13.24
C LEU A 97 -9.30 -19.07 12.52
N ILE A 98 -9.27 -19.03 11.18
CA ILE A 98 -10.19 -18.25 10.36
C ILE A 98 -10.61 -19.03 9.11
N SER A 99 -11.87 -18.93 8.74
CA SER A 99 -12.36 -19.50 7.49
C SER A 99 -12.00 -18.63 6.29
N ARG A 100 -11.89 -19.23 5.10
CA ARG A 100 -11.60 -18.49 3.87
C ARG A 100 -12.67 -17.44 3.54
N SER A 101 -13.94 -17.76 3.79
CA SER A 101 -15.06 -16.84 3.56
C SER A 101 -14.98 -15.56 4.39
N GLU A 102 -14.35 -15.62 5.57
CA GLU A 102 -14.16 -14.43 6.41
C GLU A 102 -13.07 -13.50 5.87
N THR A 103 -12.26 -13.95 4.90
CA THR A 103 -11.14 -13.20 4.30
C THR A 103 -11.38 -12.78 2.85
N GLU A 104 -12.59 -12.91 2.34
CA GLU A 104 -12.92 -12.61 0.94
C GLU A 104 -13.09 -11.10 0.65
N ILE A 105 -12.24 -10.25 1.25
CA ILE A 105 -12.25 -8.78 1.08
C ILE A 105 -12.28 -8.37 -0.40
N ILE A 106 -11.52 -9.04 -1.26
CA ILE A 106 -11.48 -8.72 -2.71
C ILE A 106 -12.84 -8.92 -3.35
N SER A 107 -13.53 -10.02 -3.05
CA SER A 107 -14.87 -10.32 -3.54
C SER A 107 -15.89 -9.29 -3.02
N GLU A 108 -15.80 -8.96 -1.75
CA GLU A 108 -16.67 -7.95 -1.12
C GLU A 108 -16.50 -6.57 -1.75
N LEU A 109 -15.25 -6.11 -1.95
CA LEU A 109 -14.97 -4.82 -2.61
C LEU A 109 -15.55 -4.75 -4.02
N LEU A 110 -15.56 -5.87 -4.77
CA LEU A 110 -16.17 -5.95 -6.09
C LEU A 110 -17.69 -5.86 -6.05
N GLU A 111 -18.32 -6.25 -4.95
CA GLU A 111 -19.77 -6.27 -4.82
C GLU A 111 -20.37 -4.98 -4.24
N ILE A 112 -19.55 -4.13 -3.60
CA ILE A 112 -19.99 -2.84 -3.05
C ILE A 112 -20.49 -1.93 -4.17
N GLN A 113 -21.64 -1.31 -3.95
CA GLN A 113 -22.20 -0.29 -4.84
C GLN A 113 -21.66 1.09 -4.42
N PHE A 114 -20.59 1.52 -5.09
CA PHE A 114 -20.02 2.85 -4.84
C PHE A 114 -20.82 3.93 -5.57
N PRO A 115 -21.24 5.02 -4.91
CA PRO A 115 -21.86 6.15 -5.57
C PRO A 115 -20.83 6.95 -6.41
N ASP A 116 -21.31 7.75 -7.35
CA ASP A 116 -20.46 8.49 -8.32
C ASP A 116 -19.46 9.45 -7.67
N ASN A 117 -19.73 9.91 -6.45
CA ASN A 117 -18.86 10.78 -5.66
C ASN A 117 -17.85 10.01 -4.79
N CYS A 118 -17.79 8.68 -4.90
CA CYS A 118 -16.84 7.83 -4.19
C CYS A 118 -15.72 7.37 -5.13
N TYR A 119 -14.51 7.83 -4.88
CA TYR A 119 -13.33 7.42 -5.63
C TYR A 119 -12.58 6.31 -4.88
N VAL A 120 -12.46 5.15 -5.51
CA VAL A 120 -11.85 3.97 -4.89
C VAL A 120 -10.45 3.77 -5.44
N LEU A 121 -9.45 3.77 -4.56
CA LEU A 121 -8.05 3.47 -4.85
C LEU A 121 -7.65 2.18 -4.14
N ILE A 122 -7.20 1.20 -4.91
CA ILE A 122 -6.73 -0.08 -4.39
C ILE A 122 -5.27 -0.24 -4.74
N SER A 123 -4.43 -0.55 -3.74
CA SER A 123 -3.03 -0.88 -3.97
C SER A 123 -2.72 -2.31 -3.55
N SER A 124 -1.90 -2.98 -4.36
CA SER A 124 -1.52 -4.38 -4.16
C SER A 124 -0.32 -4.74 -5.02
N GLN A 125 0.46 -5.72 -4.60
CA GLN A 125 1.33 -6.46 -5.52
C GLN A 125 0.46 -7.22 -6.55
N PRO A 126 1.01 -7.56 -7.73
CA PRO A 126 0.28 -8.32 -8.74
C PRO A 126 -0.14 -9.68 -8.22
N ILE A 127 -1.46 -9.87 -8.05
CA ILE A 127 -2.07 -11.16 -7.70
C ILE A 127 -3.20 -11.48 -8.68
N LYS A 128 -3.44 -12.77 -8.91
CA LYS A 128 -4.46 -13.23 -9.88
C LYS A 128 -5.86 -12.71 -9.56
N ALA A 129 -6.20 -12.58 -8.30
CA ALA A 129 -7.52 -12.11 -7.87
C ALA A 129 -7.85 -10.68 -8.34
N LEU A 130 -6.84 -9.85 -8.63
CA LEU A 130 -7.04 -8.48 -9.16
C LEU A 130 -7.53 -8.45 -10.61
N GLU A 131 -7.44 -9.54 -11.36
CA GLU A 131 -7.99 -9.61 -12.72
C GLU A 131 -9.50 -9.34 -12.74
N ASN A 132 -10.19 -9.67 -11.65
CA ASN A 132 -11.61 -9.39 -11.51
C ASN A 132 -11.94 -7.89 -11.50
N PHE A 133 -11.05 -7.04 -11.02
CA PHE A 133 -11.21 -5.58 -11.11
C PHE A 133 -11.04 -5.08 -12.53
N ARG A 134 -10.11 -5.65 -13.32
CA ARG A 134 -9.91 -5.30 -14.73
C ARG A 134 -11.17 -5.56 -15.57
N THR A 135 -11.90 -6.64 -15.29
CA THR A 135 -13.13 -6.99 -16.02
C THR A 135 -14.29 -6.02 -15.73
N ARG A 136 -14.21 -5.23 -14.66
CA ARG A 136 -15.24 -4.25 -14.27
C ARG A 136 -14.87 -2.80 -14.61
N ASN A 137 -13.97 -2.58 -15.57
CA ASN A 137 -13.53 -1.27 -16.06
C ASN A 137 -12.83 -0.38 -15.01
N TYR A 138 -12.23 -0.96 -13.98
CA TYR A 138 -11.32 -0.19 -13.10
C TYR A 138 -10.06 0.19 -13.87
N GLY A 139 -9.63 1.45 -13.72
CA GLY A 139 -8.34 1.90 -14.24
C GLY A 139 -7.19 1.19 -13.51
N VAL A 140 -6.24 0.64 -14.25
CA VAL A 140 -5.06 -0.02 -13.67
C VAL A 140 -3.83 0.84 -13.92
N PHE A 141 -3.11 1.16 -12.86
CA PHE A 141 -1.83 1.86 -12.90
C PHE A 141 -0.75 0.93 -12.37
N GLU A 142 0.23 0.62 -13.21
CA GLU A 142 1.39 -0.16 -12.80
C GLU A 142 2.49 0.80 -12.36
N ILE A 143 3.02 0.58 -11.15
CA ILE A 143 4.18 1.34 -10.66
C ILE A 143 5.41 0.67 -11.26
N GLU A 144 6.02 1.36 -12.23
CA GLU A 144 7.25 0.89 -12.86
C GLU A 144 8.42 0.90 -11.87
N SER A 145 9.38 0.00 -12.13
CA SER A 145 10.69 0.05 -11.46
C SER A 145 11.36 1.40 -11.70
N TRP A 146 12.05 1.90 -10.70
CA TRP A 146 12.77 3.17 -10.80
C TRP A 146 13.89 3.12 -11.84
N LYS A 147 14.07 4.26 -12.50
CA LYS A 147 15.14 4.50 -13.48
C LYS A 147 16.28 5.26 -12.81
N ILE A 148 17.38 5.39 -13.50
CA ILE A 148 18.62 5.99 -13.00
C ILE A 148 18.43 7.39 -12.41
N ASP A 149 17.60 8.24 -13.05
CA ASP A 149 17.36 9.60 -12.58
C ASP A 149 16.67 9.65 -11.23
N GLN A 150 15.75 8.71 -10.98
CA GLN A 150 15.06 8.58 -9.69
C GLN A 150 16.01 8.07 -8.59
N VAL A 151 16.93 7.16 -8.95
CA VAL A 151 17.97 6.69 -8.03
C VAL A 151 18.88 7.86 -7.63
N LYS A 152 19.34 8.66 -8.60
CA LYS A 152 20.18 9.85 -8.36
C LYS A 152 19.48 10.85 -7.44
N SER A 153 18.24 11.16 -7.73
CA SER A 153 17.43 12.08 -6.91
C SER A 153 17.26 11.58 -5.46
N LEU A 154 17.10 10.26 -5.28
CA LEU A 154 17.02 9.70 -3.94
C LEU A 154 18.39 9.75 -3.23
N MET A 155 19.49 9.44 -3.93
CA MET A 155 20.84 9.55 -3.37
C MET A 155 21.15 10.97 -2.87
N GLU A 156 20.74 12.00 -3.61
CA GLU A 156 20.86 13.40 -3.18
C GLU A 156 20.13 13.65 -1.85
N THR A 157 18.94 13.08 -1.67
CA THR A 157 18.16 13.18 -0.42
C THR A 157 18.89 12.54 0.76
N PHE A 158 19.70 11.51 0.50
CA PHE A 158 20.54 10.86 1.51
C PHE A 158 21.94 11.46 1.62
N HIS A 159 22.25 12.50 0.84
CA HIS A 159 23.57 13.16 0.77
C HIS A 159 24.69 12.23 0.29
N ILE A 160 24.38 11.25 -0.54
CA ILE A 160 25.33 10.32 -1.13
C ILE A 160 25.73 10.85 -2.51
N LYS A 161 27.03 11.05 -2.73
CA LYS A 161 27.56 11.54 -4.02
C LYS A 161 27.57 10.43 -5.05
N ASP A 162 27.18 10.75 -6.29
CA ASP A 162 27.25 9.85 -7.42
C ASP A 162 28.65 9.90 -8.07
N ASN A 163 29.62 9.25 -7.44
CA ASN A 163 30.98 9.19 -7.93
C ASN A 163 31.13 8.05 -8.95
N ILE A 164 32.07 8.23 -9.90
CA ILE A 164 32.52 7.14 -10.78
C ILE A 164 33.39 6.20 -9.94
N ILE A 165 33.13 4.90 -10.03
CA ILE A 165 33.89 3.87 -9.34
C ILE A 165 35.14 3.58 -10.15
N GLU A 166 36.32 3.89 -9.61
CA GLU A 166 37.59 3.55 -10.21
C GLU A 166 37.76 2.03 -10.29
N ASN A 167 38.15 1.52 -11.45
CA ASN A 167 38.42 0.12 -11.79
C ASN A 167 37.29 -0.70 -12.46
N ASP A 168 36.18 -0.10 -12.81
CA ASP A 168 35.18 -0.80 -13.62
C ASP A 168 34.62 0.19 -14.67
N ASP A 169 34.88 -0.08 -15.94
CA ASP A 169 34.52 0.71 -17.12
C ASP A 169 33.37 1.71 -16.93
N THR A 170 33.65 2.86 -16.30
CA THR A 170 32.76 4.05 -16.26
C THR A 170 31.44 3.96 -15.48
N SER A 171 31.19 2.96 -14.66
CA SER A 171 29.94 2.85 -13.92
C SER A 171 29.90 3.75 -12.68
N SER A 172 28.82 4.49 -12.51
CA SER A 172 28.58 5.32 -11.34
C SER A 172 27.94 4.54 -10.18
N ILE A 173 28.03 5.09 -8.95
CA ILE A 173 27.39 4.50 -7.78
C ILE A 173 25.88 4.31 -8.02
N SER A 174 25.23 5.25 -8.67
CA SER A 174 23.80 5.15 -9.00
C SER A 174 23.47 3.98 -9.93
N GLU A 175 24.33 3.66 -10.89
CA GLU A 175 24.16 2.51 -11.78
C GLU A 175 24.31 1.18 -11.03
N TYR A 176 25.28 1.09 -10.11
CA TYR A 176 25.43 -0.09 -9.26
C TYR A 176 24.22 -0.27 -8.34
N LEU A 177 23.74 0.79 -7.70
CA LEU A 177 22.56 0.75 -6.83
C LEU A 177 21.30 0.39 -7.61
N LEU A 178 21.14 0.91 -8.82
CA LEU A 178 20.04 0.54 -9.71
C LEU A 178 20.09 -0.96 -10.04
N LYS A 179 21.27 -1.49 -10.39
CA LYS A 179 21.45 -2.91 -10.68
C LYS A 179 21.13 -3.77 -9.45
N LYS A 180 21.68 -3.44 -8.29
CA LYS A 180 21.44 -4.14 -7.01
C LYS A 180 19.98 -4.15 -6.61
N SER A 181 19.30 -3.03 -6.77
CA SER A 181 17.90 -2.87 -6.39
C SER A 181 16.90 -3.30 -7.45
N GLN A 182 17.32 -3.53 -8.68
CA GLN A 182 16.46 -3.74 -9.85
C GLN A 182 15.37 -2.64 -9.97
N GLY A 183 15.67 -1.44 -9.49
CA GLY A 183 14.75 -0.32 -9.46
C GLY A 183 13.66 -0.40 -8.38
N ASN A 184 13.77 -1.31 -7.41
CA ASN A 184 12.86 -1.37 -6.28
C ASN A 184 13.12 -0.21 -5.32
N ALA A 185 12.17 0.74 -5.24
CA ALA A 185 12.30 1.97 -4.47
C ALA A 185 12.46 1.73 -2.96
N LEU A 186 11.74 0.74 -2.41
CA LEU A 186 11.80 0.42 -0.99
C LEU A 186 13.16 -0.18 -0.62
N TYR A 187 13.61 -1.15 -1.40
CA TYR A 187 14.92 -1.76 -1.21
C TYR A 187 16.05 -0.74 -1.34
N LEU A 188 15.97 0.13 -2.35
CA LEU A 188 16.89 1.26 -2.53
C LEU A 188 16.93 2.17 -1.29
N SER A 189 15.77 2.51 -0.74
CA SER A 189 15.67 3.33 0.47
C SER A 189 16.34 2.66 1.68
N CYS A 190 16.21 1.33 1.81
CA CYS A 190 16.89 0.56 2.87
C CYS A 190 18.41 0.58 2.68
N ILE A 191 18.90 0.34 1.46
CA ILE A 191 20.33 0.41 1.14
C ILE A 191 20.87 1.79 1.49
N LEU A 192 20.25 2.86 0.99
CA LEU A 192 20.75 4.22 1.19
C LEU A 192 20.75 4.66 2.65
N ARG A 193 19.82 4.16 3.47
CA ARG A 193 19.84 4.36 4.92
C ARG A 193 21.09 3.72 5.55
N GLN A 194 21.47 2.53 5.13
CA GLN A 194 22.68 1.85 5.62
C GLN A 194 23.95 2.58 5.20
N LEU A 195 23.95 3.11 3.97
CA LEU A 195 25.10 3.80 3.37
C LEU A 195 25.26 5.25 3.81
N ARG A 196 24.26 5.85 4.47
CA ARG A 196 24.16 7.30 4.74
C ARG A 196 25.39 7.92 5.42
N ASN A 197 26.10 7.16 6.24
CA ASN A 197 27.25 7.66 7.02
C ASN A 197 28.56 6.98 6.62
N SER A 198 28.57 6.30 5.49
CA SER A 198 29.72 5.54 5.01
C SER A 198 30.38 6.24 3.83
N ASP A 199 31.67 6.03 3.66
CA ASP A 199 32.35 6.40 2.41
C ASP A 199 32.02 5.33 1.38
N VAL A 200 31.05 5.66 0.52
CA VAL A 200 30.43 4.69 -0.39
C VAL A 200 31.40 4.38 -1.51
N ASN A 201 31.85 3.13 -1.57
CA ASN A 201 32.70 2.57 -2.60
C ASN A 201 32.13 1.25 -3.16
N LYS A 202 32.77 0.71 -4.18
CA LYS A 202 32.34 -0.53 -4.84
C LYS A 202 32.29 -1.71 -3.87
N GLU A 203 33.30 -1.88 -3.03
CA GLU A 203 33.43 -3.01 -2.10
C GLU A 203 32.23 -3.03 -1.15
N LEU A 204 31.86 -1.88 -0.60
CA LEU A 204 30.71 -1.76 0.28
C LEU A 204 29.40 -2.06 -0.45
N ILE A 205 29.27 -1.65 -1.73
CA ILE A 205 28.06 -1.96 -2.50
C ILE A 205 28.01 -3.44 -2.90
N ASP A 206 29.16 -4.07 -3.16
CA ASP A 206 29.23 -5.49 -3.53
C ASP A 206 28.83 -6.40 -2.34
N GLU A 207 29.03 -5.96 -1.11
CA GLU A 207 28.57 -6.65 0.09
C GLU A 207 27.03 -6.61 0.24
N ILE A 208 26.35 -5.66 -0.40
CA ILE A 208 24.89 -5.57 -0.39
C ILE A 208 24.33 -6.69 -1.29
N PRO A 209 23.40 -7.50 -0.80
CA PRO A 209 22.76 -8.53 -1.61
C PRO A 209 21.99 -7.92 -2.78
N ASP A 210 21.87 -8.66 -3.88
CA ASP A 210 20.98 -8.26 -4.96
C ASP A 210 19.51 -8.36 -4.52
N TYR A 211 18.67 -7.44 -5.03
CA TYR A 211 17.25 -7.53 -4.79
C TYR A 211 16.70 -8.85 -5.34
N ASP A 212 16.09 -9.63 -4.45
CA ASP A 212 15.30 -10.81 -4.80
C ASP A 212 13.91 -10.66 -4.16
N ILE A 213 12.88 -11.06 -4.87
CA ILE A 213 11.51 -11.07 -4.36
C ILE A 213 11.40 -11.86 -3.04
N SER A 214 12.32 -12.79 -2.79
CA SER A 214 12.44 -13.52 -1.52
C SER A 214 12.96 -12.69 -0.34
N LEU A 215 13.42 -11.47 -0.59
CA LEU A 215 13.91 -10.52 0.43
C LEU A 215 12.83 -9.96 1.37
N SER A 216 11.62 -10.49 1.34
CA SER A 216 10.63 -10.25 2.41
C SER A 216 11.20 -10.46 3.83
N LYS A 217 12.33 -11.17 3.95
CA LYS A 217 13.13 -11.32 5.19
C LYS A 217 13.88 -10.06 5.61
N TYR A 218 14.11 -9.10 4.72
CA TYR A 218 14.82 -7.85 5.00
C TYR A 218 13.91 -6.74 5.55
N TYR A 219 12.60 -6.94 5.48
CA TYR A 219 11.60 -6.00 5.96
C TYR A 219 11.04 -6.38 7.34
N SER A 220 11.66 -7.33 7.99
CA SER A 220 11.33 -7.78 9.35
C SER A 220 12.04 -6.95 10.42
#